data_90992ca452f1047be11410989d4f2146
#
_entry.id   90992ca452f1047be11410989d4f2146
#
_cell.length_a   1.000
_cell.length_b   1.000
_cell.length_c   1.000
_cell.angle_alpha   90.00
_cell.angle_beta   90.00
_cell.angle_gamma   90.00
#
_symmetry.space_group_name_H-M   'P 1'
#
loop_
_entity.id
_entity.type
_entity.pdbx_description
1 polymer ?
#
loop_
_entity_poly.entity_id
_entity_poly.type
_entity_poly.pdbx_seq_one_letter_code
_entity_poly.pdbx_strand_id
1 'polypeptide(L)'
;MYRGKFEGVTIEVYAGLLAAPLDEEELSEREGEQEGRSQAGWTIACNDRVVVSKDRSYLTGWGTAGVPSYHGQYTVIAGIALLWSDDVGDLPLTTTKRGLDASSVVYAKLLDVMREATKKLTSFTNSWKTKEARREPLGEAKPRSLAMLRDFEGTKKVTAGQFKGLEVFRPDLPKPPSKSRLPRVSFAAEKSEIDALREYFEDSDLKNGEVGRLAFEEVLADAGYVAR
;
A
#
# COMPACT_ATOMS: atom_id res chain seq x y z
N MET A 1 6.37 -12.75 -2.62
CA MET A 1 6.25 -14.01 -1.84
C MET A 1 7.50 -14.24 -1.03
N TYR A 2 7.35 -14.73 0.18
CA TYR A 2 8.42 -15.21 1.05
C TYR A 2 8.19 -16.68 1.35
N ARG A 3 9.24 -17.48 1.41
CA ARG A 3 9.19 -18.89 1.83
C ARG A 3 10.47 -19.25 2.57
N GLY A 4 10.34 -19.81 3.76
CA GLY A 4 11.49 -20.23 4.56
C GLY A 4 11.11 -21.14 5.70
N LYS A 5 12.12 -21.64 6.42
CA LYS A 5 11.94 -22.42 7.65
C LYS A 5 12.64 -21.70 8.80
N PHE A 6 11.95 -21.56 9.93
CA PHE A 6 12.45 -20.90 11.13
C PHE A 6 11.92 -21.62 12.37
N GLU A 7 12.80 -22.01 13.31
CA GLU A 7 12.45 -22.72 14.55
C GLU A 7 11.48 -23.91 14.32
N GLY A 8 11.81 -24.81 13.40
CA GLY A 8 10.96 -25.94 13.08
C GLY A 8 9.77 -25.65 12.17
N VAL A 9 9.33 -24.39 12.07
CA VAL A 9 8.14 -23.97 11.33
C VAL A 9 8.48 -23.59 9.89
N THR A 10 7.77 -24.14 8.94
CA THR A 10 7.78 -23.68 7.55
C THR A 10 6.83 -22.50 7.42
N ILE A 11 7.32 -21.39 6.88
CA ILE A 11 6.58 -20.13 6.73
C ILE A 11 6.51 -19.79 5.25
N GLU A 12 5.30 -19.58 4.74
CA GLU A 12 5.05 -18.99 3.42
C GLU A 12 4.20 -17.73 3.59
N VAL A 13 4.63 -16.64 2.97
CA VAL A 13 3.90 -15.35 3.02
C VAL A 13 3.68 -14.85 1.60
N TYR A 14 2.44 -14.59 1.29
CA TYR A 14 2.00 -14.00 0.04
C TYR A 14 1.35 -12.65 0.33
N ALA A 15 1.73 -11.63 -0.40
CA ALA A 15 1.10 -10.32 -0.28
C ALA A 15 1.01 -9.66 -1.65
N GLY A 16 -0.02 -8.86 -1.85
CA GLY A 16 -0.28 -8.20 -3.12
C GLY A 16 -1.47 -7.27 -3.07
N LEU A 17 -1.86 -6.85 -4.26
CA LEU A 17 -3.01 -5.98 -4.47
C LEU A 17 -4.17 -6.80 -5.03
N LEU A 18 -5.35 -6.59 -4.47
CA LEU A 18 -6.63 -7.18 -4.94
C LEU A 18 -7.16 -6.49 -6.18
N ALA A 19 -6.84 -5.19 -6.33
CA ALA A 19 -7.24 -4.33 -7.43
C ALA A 19 -6.18 -3.24 -7.65
N ALA A 20 -6.36 -2.41 -8.67
CA ALA A 20 -5.56 -1.20 -8.83
C ALA A 20 -5.71 -0.27 -7.61
N PRO A 21 -4.65 0.51 -7.26
CA PRO A 21 -4.77 1.51 -6.22
C PRO A 21 -5.89 2.51 -6.51
N LEU A 22 -6.59 2.95 -5.48
CA LEU A 22 -7.66 3.94 -5.60
C LEU A 22 -7.05 5.35 -5.72
N ASP A 23 -7.69 6.22 -6.52
CA ASP A 23 -7.34 7.65 -6.54
C ASP A 23 -8.10 8.44 -5.47
N GLU A 24 -7.84 9.75 -5.40
CA GLU A 24 -8.44 10.62 -4.39
C GLU A 24 -9.96 10.80 -4.57
N GLU A 25 -10.46 10.76 -5.81
CA GLU A 25 -11.91 10.81 -6.08
C GLU A 25 -12.58 9.51 -5.65
N GLU A 26 -12.06 8.37 -6.11
CA GLU A 26 -12.58 7.05 -5.74
C GLU A 26 -12.51 6.80 -4.22
N LEU A 27 -11.51 7.36 -3.54
CA LEU A 27 -11.39 7.30 -2.09
C LEU A 27 -12.49 8.13 -1.41
N SER A 28 -12.77 9.35 -1.90
CA SER A 28 -13.79 10.22 -1.32
C SER A 28 -15.20 9.67 -1.53
N GLU A 29 -15.47 9.05 -2.67
CA GLU A 29 -16.76 8.40 -2.95
C GLU A 29 -17.00 7.16 -2.07
N ARG A 30 -15.92 6.48 -1.67
CA ARG A 30 -15.98 5.27 -0.83
C ARG A 30 -15.87 5.54 0.67
N GLU A 31 -15.63 6.78 1.09
CA GLU A 31 -15.70 7.17 2.50
C GLU A 31 -17.14 6.98 3.00
N GLY A 32 -17.40 5.85 3.62
CA GLY A 32 -18.73 5.44 4.13
C GLY A 32 -19.23 4.11 3.57
N GLU A 33 -18.69 3.62 2.46
CA GLU A 33 -19.03 2.31 1.93
C GLU A 33 -18.06 1.21 2.42
N GLN A 34 -18.51 0.45 3.41
CA GLN A 34 -18.16 -0.95 3.58
C GLN A 34 -16.73 -1.32 4.02
N GLU A 35 -16.30 -0.87 5.18
CA GLU A 35 -15.21 -1.58 5.90
C GLU A 35 -15.52 -3.08 6.11
N GLY A 36 -16.79 -3.44 6.24
CA GLY A 36 -17.22 -4.81 6.53
C GLY A 36 -17.06 -5.83 5.39
N ARG A 37 -17.04 -5.41 4.13
CA ARG A 37 -16.94 -6.29 2.94
C ARG A 37 -15.56 -6.35 2.31
N SER A 38 -14.60 -5.57 2.76
CA SER A 38 -13.25 -5.58 2.21
C SER A 38 -12.55 -6.91 2.45
N GLN A 39 -11.96 -7.47 1.41
CA GLN A 39 -11.08 -8.65 1.48
C GLN A 39 -9.65 -8.28 1.90
N ALA A 40 -9.38 -6.99 2.11
CA ALA A 40 -8.08 -6.48 2.51
C ALA A 40 -7.67 -6.94 3.91
N GLY A 41 -6.38 -6.83 4.18
CA GLY A 41 -5.79 -7.21 5.46
C GLY A 41 -5.06 -8.55 5.39
N TRP A 42 -4.58 -9.00 6.54
CA TRP A 42 -3.79 -10.21 6.67
C TRP A 42 -4.61 -11.38 7.18
N THR A 43 -4.44 -12.53 6.54
CA THR A 43 -4.96 -13.82 7.01
C THR A 43 -3.79 -14.71 7.39
N ILE A 44 -3.85 -15.34 8.56
CA ILE A 44 -2.82 -16.24 9.06
C ILE A 44 -3.45 -17.61 9.32
N ALA A 45 -2.85 -18.63 8.73
CA ALA A 45 -3.24 -20.02 8.95
C ALA A 45 -2.07 -20.83 9.51
N CYS A 46 -2.35 -21.68 10.50
CA CYS A 46 -1.42 -22.60 11.14
C CYS A 46 -1.93 -24.03 10.94
N ASN A 47 -1.16 -24.91 10.28
CA ASN A 47 -1.54 -26.27 9.93
C ASN A 47 -2.98 -26.31 9.36
N ASP A 48 -3.22 -25.59 8.27
CA ASP A 48 -4.49 -25.47 7.54
C ASP A 48 -5.67 -24.85 8.31
N ARG A 49 -5.44 -24.42 9.55
CA ARG A 49 -6.44 -23.71 10.34
C ARG A 49 -6.21 -22.19 10.29
N VAL A 50 -7.20 -21.44 9.84
CA VAL A 50 -7.19 -19.98 9.93
C VAL A 50 -7.32 -19.56 11.39
N VAL A 51 -6.33 -18.82 11.90
CA VAL A 51 -6.30 -18.27 13.27
C VAL A 51 -6.50 -16.77 13.30
N VAL A 52 -6.17 -16.08 12.20
CA VAL A 52 -6.43 -14.66 12.00
C VAL A 52 -7.01 -14.48 10.61
N SER A 53 -8.09 -13.73 10.47
CA SER A 53 -8.75 -13.52 9.19
C SER A 53 -8.90 -12.03 8.89
N LYS A 54 -8.31 -11.58 7.78
CA LYS A 54 -8.44 -10.21 7.23
C LYS A 54 -8.15 -9.12 8.28
N ASP A 55 -7.18 -9.37 9.12
CA ASP A 55 -6.78 -8.45 10.18
C ASP A 55 -6.07 -7.23 9.62
N ARG A 56 -6.35 -6.08 10.21
CA ARG A 56 -5.86 -4.76 9.81
C ARG A 56 -5.31 -3.98 10.99
N SER A 57 -5.04 -4.69 12.08
CA SER A 57 -4.60 -4.11 13.34
C SER A 57 -3.09 -4.23 13.53
N TYR A 58 -2.61 -3.76 14.66
CA TYR A 58 -1.22 -3.94 15.10
C TYR A 58 -0.80 -5.42 15.19
N LEU A 59 -1.76 -6.33 15.34
CA LEU A 59 -1.50 -7.79 15.36
C LEU A 59 -0.84 -8.27 14.08
N THR A 60 -1.13 -7.66 12.95
CA THR A 60 -0.51 -7.99 11.66
C THR A 60 0.44 -6.90 11.15
N GLY A 61 0.79 -5.96 12.04
CA GLY A 61 1.83 -4.97 11.82
C GLY A 61 1.36 -3.60 11.37
N TRP A 62 0.07 -3.40 11.10
CA TRP A 62 -0.47 -2.08 10.78
C TRP A 62 -0.29 -1.09 11.94
N GLY A 63 0.07 0.15 11.63
CA GLY A 63 0.31 1.19 12.62
C GLY A 63 1.58 1.00 13.47
N THR A 64 2.47 0.05 13.10
CA THR A 64 3.66 -0.26 13.89
C THR A 64 4.93 -0.25 13.07
N ALA A 65 6.06 0.03 13.71
CA ALA A 65 7.42 -0.05 13.12
C ALA A 65 7.53 0.63 11.74
N GLY A 66 6.87 1.78 11.55
CA GLY A 66 6.88 2.54 10.29
C GLY A 66 5.94 2.01 9.19
N VAL A 67 5.07 1.07 9.51
CA VAL A 67 3.89 0.75 8.69
C VAL A 67 2.79 1.76 9.04
N PRO A 68 2.12 2.39 8.06
CA PRO A 68 1.02 3.29 8.36
C PRO A 68 -0.15 2.55 9.03
N SER A 69 -0.98 3.27 9.79
CA SER A 69 -2.27 2.74 10.23
C SER A 69 -3.15 2.43 9.03
N TYR A 70 -3.95 1.37 9.15
CA TYR A 70 -4.88 1.01 8.09
C TYR A 70 -5.95 2.09 7.92
N HIS A 71 -6.26 2.43 6.68
CA HIS A 71 -7.38 3.30 6.31
C HIS A 71 -7.84 2.99 4.87
N GLY A 72 -8.93 3.62 4.40
CA GLY A 72 -9.61 3.35 3.13
C GLY A 72 -8.70 3.19 1.90
N GLN A 73 -7.63 3.96 1.82
CA GLN A 73 -6.63 3.88 0.74
C GLN A 73 -5.99 2.48 0.60
N TYR A 74 -5.93 1.68 1.67
CA TYR A 74 -5.27 0.39 1.69
C TYR A 74 -6.23 -0.79 1.54
N THR A 75 -7.49 -0.53 1.17
CA THR A 75 -8.52 -1.58 0.94
C THR A 75 -8.18 -2.57 -0.16
N VAL A 76 -7.19 -2.26 -0.98
CA VAL A 76 -6.68 -3.13 -2.04
C VAL A 76 -5.53 -4.03 -1.60
N ILE A 77 -4.97 -3.84 -0.39
CA ILE A 77 -3.82 -4.61 0.09
C ILE A 77 -4.31 -5.84 0.86
N ALA A 78 -3.87 -7.02 0.44
CA ALA A 78 -4.12 -8.26 1.15
C ALA A 78 -2.86 -9.12 1.26
N GLY A 79 -2.82 -9.93 2.31
CA GLY A 79 -1.76 -10.91 2.51
C GLY A 79 -2.25 -12.17 3.17
N ILE A 80 -1.57 -13.28 2.88
CA ILE A 80 -1.79 -14.57 3.51
C ILE A 80 -0.46 -15.08 4.03
N ALA A 81 -0.42 -15.49 5.28
CA ALA A 81 0.68 -16.19 5.91
C ALA A 81 0.27 -17.63 6.26
N LEU A 82 1.02 -18.59 5.81
CA LEU A 82 0.80 -19.99 6.01
C LEU A 82 1.97 -20.56 6.81
N LEU A 83 1.68 -21.17 7.94
CA LEU A 83 2.67 -21.77 8.85
C LEU A 83 2.39 -23.26 9.02
N TRP A 84 3.42 -24.07 8.90
CA TRP A 84 3.32 -25.52 9.10
C TRP A 84 4.44 -26.02 9.99
N SER A 85 4.09 -26.90 10.93
CA SER A 85 5.02 -27.70 11.71
C SER A 85 4.39 -29.06 12.01
N ASP A 86 5.22 -30.08 12.06
CA ASP A 86 4.83 -31.42 12.54
C ASP A 86 4.56 -31.40 14.05
N ASP A 87 5.28 -30.54 14.79
CA ASP A 87 5.00 -30.23 16.19
C ASP A 87 4.15 -28.98 16.33
N VAL A 88 2.93 -29.15 16.80
CA VAL A 88 1.99 -28.02 17.04
C VAL A 88 2.54 -27.05 18.10
N GLY A 89 3.44 -27.50 18.97
CA GLY A 89 4.09 -26.67 19.98
C GLY A 89 5.02 -25.60 19.40
N ASP A 90 5.56 -25.82 18.20
CA ASP A 90 6.41 -24.85 17.50
C ASP A 90 5.60 -23.69 16.89
N LEU A 91 4.30 -23.92 16.64
CA LEU A 91 3.45 -22.90 16.03
C LEU A 91 3.15 -21.77 17.01
N PRO A 92 3.07 -20.52 16.53
CA PRO A 92 2.85 -19.34 17.37
C PRO A 92 1.40 -19.22 17.82
N LEU A 93 0.89 -20.26 18.49
CA LEU A 93 -0.49 -20.33 18.92
C LEU A 93 -0.61 -20.17 20.44
N THR A 94 -1.65 -19.47 20.88
CA THR A 94 -2.03 -19.48 22.30
C THR A 94 -2.40 -20.88 22.75
N THR A 95 -2.36 -21.17 24.06
CA THR A 95 -2.75 -22.46 24.66
C THR A 95 -4.16 -22.89 24.25
N THR A 96 -5.07 -21.94 24.05
CA THR A 96 -6.43 -22.20 23.58
C THR A 96 -6.51 -22.42 22.07
N LYS A 97 -5.40 -22.25 21.33
CA LYS A 97 -5.32 -22.34 19.86
C LYS A 97 -6.31 -21.40 19.11
N ARG A 98 -6.75 -20.32 19.76
CA ARG A 98 -7.72 -19.37 19.19
C ARG A 98 -7.10 -18.07 18.73
N GLY A 99 -5.80 -17.88 18.92
CA GLY A 99 -5.08 -16.65 18.53
C GLY A 99 -3.58 -16.89 18.48
N LEU A 100 -2.85 -15.83 18.18
CA LEU A 100 -1.38 -15.85 18.11
C LEU A 100 -0.79 -15.57 19.49
N ASP A 101 0.30 -16.26 19.79
CA ASP A 101 1.09 -15.98 20.98
C ASP A 101 2.11 -14.87 20.68
N ALA A 102 1.90 -13.70 21.26
CA ALA A 102 2.75 -12.55 21.06
C ALA A 102 4.19 -12.72 21.60
N SER A 103 4.42 -13.69 22.47
CA SER A 103 5.77 -14.02 23.01
C SER A 103 6.56 -14.94 22.09
N SER A 104 5.92 -15.56 21.08
CA SER A 104 6.57 -16.49 20.15
C SER A 104 7.58 -15.78 19.26
N VAL A 105 8.80 -16.32 19.21
CA VAL A 105 9.86 -15.87 18.28
C VAL A 105 9.47 -16.08 16.82
N VAL A 106 8.68 -17.13 16.53
CA VAL A 106 8.14 -17.41 15.20
C VAL A 106 7.16 -16.32 14.78
N TYR A 107 6.27 -15.90 15.69
CA TYR A 107 5.35 -14.80 15.42
C TYR A 107 6.09 -13.46 15.23
N ALA A 108 7.08 -13.17 16.05
CA ALA A 108 7.87 -11.94 15.89
C ALA A 108 8.53 -11.89 14.50
N LYS A 109 9.08 -13.02 14.04
CA LYS A 109 9.67 -13.14 12.71
C LYS A 109 8.65 -12.99 11.59
N LEU A 110 7.50 -13.63 11.72
CA LEU A 110 6.39 -13.49 10.78
C LEU A 110 5.94 -12.03 10.67
N LEU A 111 5.81 -11.36 11.83
CA LEU A 111 5.39 -9.96 11.89
C LEU A 111 6.35 -9.03 11.14
N ASP A 112 7.66 -9.27 11.23
CA ASP A 112 8.66 -8.49 10.48
C ASP A 112 8.49 -8.67 8.96
N VAL A 113 8.25 -9.89 8.50
CA VAL A 113 8.00 -10.17 7.08
C VAL A 113 6.71 -9.50 6.60
N MET A 114 5.63 -9.57 7.38
CA MET A 114 4.37 -8.91 7.05
C MET A 114 4.53 -7.39 6.99
N ARG A 115 5.24 -6.80 7.96
CA ARG A 115 5.53 -5.35 7.99
C ARG A 115 6.31 -4.91 6.76
N GLU A 116 7.35 -5.66 6.37
CA GLU A 116 8.15 -5.34 5.18
C GLU A 116 7.28 -5.38 3.92
N ALA A 117 6.47 -6.41 3.75
CA ALA A 117 5.56 -6.51 2.63
C ALA A 117 4.54 -5.35 2.61
N THR A 118 3.92 -5.05 3.76
CA THR A 118 2.95 -3.97 3.88
C THR A 118 3.57 -2.60 3.57
N LYS A 119 4.78 -2.30 4.08
CA LYS A 119 5.48 -1.05 3.75
C LYS A 119 5.68 -0.87 2.25
N LYS A 120 6.09 -1.91 1.54
CA LYS A 120 6.31 -1.84 0.09
C LYS A 120 5.01 -1.62 -0.67
N LEU A 121 3.95 -2.33 -0.29
CA LEU A 121 2.65 -2.18 -0.92
C LEU A 121 2.00 -0.83 -0.62
N THR A 122 2.08 -0.34 0.61
CA THR A 122 1.58 1.00 0.98
C THR A 122 2.37 2.12 0.31
N SER A 123 3.69 1.98 0.19
CA SER A 123 4.52 2.92 -0.58
C SER A 123 4.13 2.92 -2.06
N PHE A 124 3.86 1.75 -2.62
CA PHE A 124 3.38 1.62 -3.99
C PHE A 124 2.03 2.31 -4.18
N THR A 125 1.01 2.00 -3.36
CA THR A 125 -0.31 2.63 -3.48
C THR A 125 -0.22 4.14 -3.32
N ASN A 126 0.62 4.64 -2.41
CA ASN A 126 0.88 6.07 -2.25
C ASN A 126 1.46 6.72 -3.51
N SER A 127 2.31 6.02 -4.24
CA SER A 127 2.93 6.56 -5.47
C SER A 127 1.94 6.72 -6.63
N TRP A 128 0.80 6.02 -6.59
CA TRP A 128 -0.24 6.02 -7.60
C TRP A 128 -1.49 6.84 -7.24
N LYS A 129 -1.48 7.60 -6.16
CA LYS A 129 -2.61 8.43 -5.71
C LYS A 129 -2.99 9.54 -6.68
N THR A 130 -2.05 10.09 -7.41
CA THR A 130 -2.29 11.28 -8.24
C THR A 130 -2.84 10.90 -9.61
N LYS A 131 -3.78 11.70 -10.14
CA LYS A 131 -4.34 11.54 -11.49
C LYS A 131 -3.26 11.52 -12.58
N GLU A 132 -2.17 12.27 -12.39
CA GLU A 132 -1.04 12.31 -13.34
C GLU A 132 -0.30 10.95 -13.38
N ALA A 133 -0.19 10.26 -12.26
CA ALA A 133 0.45 8.95 -12.22
C ALA A 133 -0.35 7.89 -13.00
N ARG A 134 -1.67 8.09 -13.17
CA ARG A 134 -2.59 7.14 -13.80
C ARG A 134 -2.83 7.37 -15.29
N ARG A 135 -2.20 8.36 -15.92
CA ARG A 135 -2.30 8.58 -17.37
C ARG A 135 -1.83 7.38 -18.18
N GLU A 136 -0.95 6.56 -17.61
CA GLU A 136 -0.61 5.25 -18.17
C GLU A 136 -1.33 4.14 -17.40
N PRO A 137 -2.12 3.28 -18.08
CA PRO A 137 -2.83 2.20 -17.41
C PRO A 137 -1.83 1.27 -16.71
N LEU A 138 -2.06 1.00 -15.43
CA LEU A 138 -1.50 -0.17 -14.77
C LEU A 138 -1.95 -1.37 -15.59
N GLY A 139 -1.03 -2.07 -16.26
CA GLY A 139 -1.35 -3.21 -17.11
C GLY A 139 -2.31 -4.17 -16.38
N GLU A 140 -3.17 -4.85 -17.12
CA GLU A 140 -4.17 -5.76 -16.57
C GLU A 140 -3.54 -6.75 -15.58
N ALA A 141 -3.82 -6.56 -14.31
CA ALA A 141 -3.41 -7.50 -13.27
C ALA A 141 -4.28 -8.76 -13.39
N LYS A 142 -3.70 -9.84 -13.90
CA LYS A 142 -4.41 -11.14 -13.93
C LYS A 142 -4.40 -11.75 -12.52
N PRO A 143 -5.58 -12.15 -12.00
CA PRO A 143 -5.64 -12.85 -10.73
C PRO A 143 -4.84 -14.15 -10.79
N ARG A 144 -4.01 -14.39 -9.80
CA ARG A 144 -3.18 -15.62 -9.70
C ARG A 144 -3.68 -16.46 -8.54
N SER A 145 -3.90 -17.75 -8.78
CA SER A 145 -4.21 -18.69 -7.69
C SER A 145 -2.97 -18.91 -6.80
N LEU A 146 -3.18 -19.36 -5.57
CA LEU A 146 -2.09 -19.67 -4.64
C LEU A 146 -1.16 -20.76 -5.22
N ALA A 147 -1.70 -21.73 -5.96
CA ALA A 147 -0.91 -22.76 -6.63
C ALA A 147 0.02 -22.13 -7.70
N MET A 148 -0.49 -21.23 -8.53
CA MET A 148 0.33 -20.53 -9.52
C MET A 148 1.41 -19.65 -8.88
N LEU A 149 1.15 -19.09 -7.68
CA LEU A 149 2.15 -18.31 -6.95
C LEU A 149 3.28 -19.19 -6.38
N ARG A 150 2.98 -20.44 -6.01
CA ARG A 150 3.99 -21.40 -5.53
C ARG A 150 5.00 -21.79 -6.61
N ASP A 151 4.53 -21.89 -7.86
CA ASP A 151 5.35 -22.31 -9.01
C ASP A 151 6.03 -21.12 -9.71
N PHE A 152 5.81 -19.88 -9.24
CA PHE A 152 6.38 -18.70 -9.85
C PHE A 152 7.89 -18.64 -9.64
N GLU A 153 8.67 -18.67 -10.73
CA GLU A 153 10.16 -18.68 -10.70
C GLU A 153 10.79 -17.45 -10.02
N GLY A 154 10.04 -16.34 -9.89
CA GLY A 154 10.47 -15.14 -9.16
C GLY A 154 10.51 -15.31 -7.63
N THR A 155 10.11 -16.46 -7.10
CA THR A 155 10.14 -16.71 -5.66
C THR A 155 11.53 -17.13 -5.20
N LYS A 156 12.23 -16.24 -4.52
CA LYS A 156 13.51 -16.57 -3.91
C LYS A 156 13.29 -17.50 -2.73
N LYS A 157 13.75 -18.76 -2.83
CA LYS A 157 13.84 -19.65 -1.67
C LYS A 157 14.91 -19.08 -0.72
N VAL A 158 14.54 -18.74 0.50
CA VAL A 158 15.47 -18.27 1.52
C VAL A 158 15.66 -19.39 2.54
N THR A 159 16.90 -19.80 2.75
CA THR A 159 17.26 -20.79 3.77
C THR A 159 17.34 -20.13 5.15
N ALA A 160 17.05 -20.89 6.21
CA ALA A 160 16.92 -20.42 7.59
C ALA A 160 18.09 -19.54 8.10
N GLY A 161 19.32 -19.77 7.60
CA GLY A 161 20.50 -18.95 7.98
C GLY A 161 20.59 -17.56 7.33
N GLN A 162 19.73 -17.26 6.35
CA GLN A 162 19.78 -16.01 5.58
C GLN A 162 18.80 -14.93 6.06
N PHE A 163 18.21 -15.10 7.23
CA PHE A 163 17.18 -14.21 7.76
C PHE A 163 17.70 -12.85 8.28
N LYS A 164 19.00 -12.70 8.52
CA LYS A 164 19.57 -11.43 8.98
C LYS A 164 19.82 -10.49 7.80
N GLY A 165 19.05 -9.40 7.71
CA GLY A 165 19.36 -8.25 6.86
C GLY A 165 18.97 -8.37 5.38
N LEU A 166 18.25 -9.39 4.95
CA LEU A 166 17.81 -9.54 3.57
C LEU A 166 16.41 -8.95 3.36
N GLU A 167 16.29 -8.11 2.34
CA GLU A 167 14.99 -7.76 1.78
C GLU A 167 14.35 -9.01 1.18
N VAL A 168 13.37 -9.55 1.87
CA VAL A 168 12.74 -10.83 1.54
C VAL A 168 11.63 -10.65 0.52
N PHE A 169 10.92 -9.52 0.62
CA PHE A 169 9.82 -9.19 -0.26
C PHE A 169 10.29 -8.20 -1.34
N ARG A 170 10.48 -8.69 -2.57
CA ARG A 170 10.88 -7.87 -3.73
C ARG A 170 9.84 -8.00 -4.83
N PRO A 171 8.69 -7.32 -4.70
CA PRO A 171 7.70 -7.29 -5.77
C PRO A 171 8.25 -6.51 -6.96
N ASP A 172 8.03 -7.03 -8.16
CA ASP A 172 8.21 -6.26 -9.39
C ASP A 172 6.96 -5.40 -9.59
N LEU A 173 7.01 -4.20 -9.02
CA LEU A 173 5.90 -3.25 -9.06
C LEU A 173 6.20 -2.18 -10.13
N PRO A 174 5.23 -1.86 -11.01
CA PRO A 174 5.38 -0.81 -11.99
C PRO A 174 5.63 0.52 -11.28
N LYS A 175 6.52 1.34 -11.85
CA LYS A 175 6.77 2.68 -11.33
C LYS A 175 5.81 3.64 -12.02
N PRO A 176 5.22 4.60 -11.29
CA PRO A 176 4.47 5.66 -11.93
C PRO A 176 5.40 6.43 -12.89
N PRO A 177 4.85 7.02 -13.97
CA PRO A 177 5.62 7.85 -14.86
C PRO A 177 6.37 8.90 -14.04
N SER A 178 7.63 9.15 -14.35
CA SER A 178 8.40 10.17 -13.65
C SER A 178 7.66 11.49 -13.82
N LYS A 179 7.28 12.13 -12.72
CA LYS A 179 6.78 13.51 -12.80
C LYS A 179 7.80 14.28 -13.60
N SER A 180 7.40 14.83 -14.75
CA SER A 180 8.23 15.81 -15.44
C SER A 180 8.56 16.85 -14.36
N ARG A 181 9.85 17.08 -14.11
CA ARG A 181 10.31 18.08 -13.14
C ARG A 181 10.03 19.46 -13.73
N LEU A 182 8.75 19.77 -13.90
CA LEU A 182 8.38 21.13 -14.22
C LEU A 182 8.80 22.00 -13.03
N PRO A 183 9.50 23.09 -13.27
CA PRO A 183 9.84 24.04 -12.24
C PRO A 183 8.55 24.45 -11.50
N ARG A 184 8.56 24.36 -10.17
CA ARG A 184 7.43 24.81 -9.37
C ARG A 184 7.60 26.30 -9.09
N VAL A 185 6.59 27.08 -9.46
CA VAL A 185 6.47 28.47 -9.03
C VAL A 185 5.57 28.50 -7.80
N SER A 186 6.03 29.10 -6.71
CA SER A 186 5.23 29.34 -5.51
C SER A 186 5.61 30.68 -4.89
N PHE A 187 4.62 31.44 -4.49
CA PHE A 187 4.79 32.73 -3.83
C PHE A 187 3.70 32.90 -2.77
N ALA A 188 3.92 33.81 -1.84
CA ALA A 188 2.91 34.21 -0.86
C ALA A 188 2.24 35.50 -1.37
N ALA A 189 0.92 35.56 -1.26
CA ALA A 189 0.13 36.73 -1.59
C ALA A 189 -0.78 37.10 -0.41
N GLU A 190 -1.13 38.35 -0.26
CA GLU A 190 -2.09 38.77 0.75
C GLU A 190 -3.50 38.32 0.37
N LYS A 191 -4.35 38.13 1.38
CA LYS A 191 -5.74 37.72 1.15
C LYS A 191 -6.50 38.67 0.21
N SER A 192 -6.30 39.97 0.38
CA SER A 192 -6.88 41.01 -0.47
C SER A 192 -6.50 40.86 -1.94
N GLU A 193 -5.27 40.47 -2.24
CA GLU A 193 -4.79 40.21 -3.60
C GLU A 193 -5.46 38.99 -4.22
N ILE A 194 -5.60 37.92 -3.44
CA ILE A 194 -6.29 36.70 -3.86
C ILE A 194 -7.78 36.98 -4.12
N ASP A 195 -8.42 37.73 -3.23
CA ASP A 195 -9.85 38.06 -3.36
C ASP A 195 -10.09 38.99 -4.57
N ALA A 196 -9.20 39.93 -4.88
CA ALA A 196 -9.27 40.75 -6.09
C ALA A 196 -9.14 39.90 -7.38
N LEU A 197 -8.29 38.89 -7.38
CA LEU A 197 -8.18 37.96 -8.52
C LEU A 197 -9.42 37.08 -8.68
N ARG A 198 -10.05 36.65 -7.57
CA ARG A 198 -11.34 35.93 -7.64
C ARG A 198 -12.44 36.80 -8.26
N GLU A 199 -12.50 38.06 -7.89
CA GLU A 199 -13.44 39.02 -8.47
C GLU A 199 -13.15 39.21 -9.96
N TYR A 200 -11.89 39.33 -10.34
CA TYR A 200 -11.46 39.44 -11.73
C TYR A 200 -11.83 38.23 -12.59
N PHE A 201 -11.70 37.03 -12.04
CA PHE A 201 -12.09 35.77 -12.72
C PHE A 201 -13.59 35.45 -12.59
N GLU A 202 -14.37 36.31 -11.93
CA GLU A 202 -15.83 36.15 -11.72
C GLU A 202 -16.18 34.81 -10.99
N ASP A 203 -15.27 34.25 -10.17
CA ASP A 203 -15.47 33.00 -9.45
C ASP A 203 -14.92 33.12 -8.01
N SER A 204 -15.83 33.31 -7.05
CA SER A 204 -15.52 33.43 -5.62
C SER A 204 -15.09 32.14 -4.97
N ASP A 205 -15.38 30.96 -5.57
CA ASP A 205 -15.12 29.64 -5.00
C ASP A 205 -13.77 29.05 -5.39
N LEU A 206 -13.00 29.74 -6.24
CA LEU A 206 -11.67 29.32 -6.64
C LEU A 206 -10.74 29.14 -5.44
N LYS A 207 -10.08 28.02 -5.37
CA LYS A 207 -9.02 27.77 -4.39
C LYS A 207 -7.77 28.60 -4.71
N ASN A 208 -7.01 29.01 -3.69
CA ASN A 208 -5.82 29.84 -3.88
C ASN A 208 -4.85 29.35 -4.95
N GLY A 209 -4.67 28.02 -5.06
CA GLY A 209 -3.82 27.42 -6.09
C GLY A 209 -4.38 27.54 -7.52
N GLU A 210 -5.70 27.54 -7.65
CA GLU A 210 -6.41 27.72 -8.94
C GLU A 210 -6.33 29.17 -9.39
N VAL A 211 -6.55 30.11 -8.46
CA VAL A 211 -6.37 31.55 -8.71
C VAL A 211 -4.96 31.84 -9.23
N GLY A 212 -3.93 31.31 -8.54
CA GLY A 212 -2.55 31.51 -8.96
C GLY A 212 -2.23 30.88 -10.32
N ARG A 213 -2.84 29.73 -10.65
CA ARG A 213 -2.69 29.07 -11.96
C ARG A 213 -3.33 29.88 -13.07
N LEU A 214 -4.55 30.34 -12.87
CA LEU A 214 -5.27 31.15 -13.85
C LEU A 214 -4.55 32.47 -14.14
N ALA A 215 -4.11 33.18 -13.10
CA ALA A 215 -3.34 34.41 -13.24
C ALA A 215 -2.02 34.18 -14.01
N PHE A 216 -1.33 33.06 -13.76
CA PHE A 216 -0.12 32.71 -14.47
C PHE A 216 -0.37 32.36 -15.95
N GLU A 217 -1.46 31.63 -16.25
CA GLU A 217 -1.88 31.32 -17.62
C GLU A 217 -2.25 32.58 -18.42
N GLU A 218 -2.94 33.54 -17.80
CA GLU A 218 -3.32 34.79 -18.42
C GLU A 218 -2.09 35.65 -18.77
N VAL A 219 -1.17 35.81 -17.83
CA VAL A 219 0.09 36.52 -18.09
C VAL A 219 0.90 35.85 -19.19
N LEU A 220 0.92 34.52 -19.29
CA LEU A 220 1.57 33.80 -20.38
C LEU A 220 0.88 34.06 -21.73
N ALA A 221 -0.46 34.10 -21.75
CA ALA A 221 -1.21 34.40 -22.96
C ALA A 221 -0.92 35.83 -23.44
N ASP A 222 -0.93 36.82 -22.53
CA ASP A 222 -0.58 38.21 -22.81
C ASP A 222 0.86 38.37 -23.33
N ALA A 223 1.76 37.56 -22.83
CA ALA A 223 3.15 37.50 -23.30
C ALA A 223 3.31 36.78 -24.67
N GLY A 224 2.22 36.32 -25.28
CA GLY A 224 2.20 35.63 -26.56
C GLY A 224 2.72 34.17 -26.49
N TYR A 225 2.73 33.56 -25.29
CA TYR A 225 3.12 32.16 -25.12
C TYR A 225 1.94 31.22 -25.43
N VAL A 226 2.07 30.43 -26.48
CA VAL A 226 1.10 29.37 -26.81
C VAL A 226 1.66 28.05 -26.32
N ALA A 227 1.00 27.40 -25.35
CA ALA A 227 1.38 26.06 -24.91
C ALA A 227 1.31 25.06 -26.10
N ARG A 228 2.37 24.32 -26.33
CA ARG A 228 2.47 23.27 -27.37
C ARG A 228 1.87 21.97 -26.88
#